data_a892fd52d71d5cee5fd0960cc15aad80
#
_entry.id   a892fd52d71d5cee5fd0960cc15aad80
#
_cell.length_a   1.000
_cell.length_b   1.000
_cell.length_c   1.000
_cell.angle_alpha   90.00
_cell.angle_beta   90.00
_cell.angle_gamma   90.00
#
_symmetry.space_group_name_H-M   'P 1'
#
loop_
_entity.id
_entity.type
_entity.pdbx_description
1 polymer ?
#
loop_
_entity_poly.entity_id
_entity_poly.type
_entity_poly.pdbx_seq_one_letter_code
_entity_poly.pdbx_strand_id
1 'polypeptide(L)'
;MDIVYQSHHATVPERVRLNASRALERLGLRLTRPVSGVIRFEEDGRMRRVELELVGRGRRLVAEGTGRYFGPALAAALAHLEAQLRRVGRLNVRRARRPVRA
;
A
#
# COMPACT_ATOMS: atom_id res chain seq x y z
N MET A 1 -5.19 -11.36 -6.08
CA MET A 1 -4.82 -10.87 -4.74
C MET A 1 -6.07 -10.52 -3.98
N ASP A 2 -6.18 -10.99 -2.76
CA ASP A 2 -7.32 -10.67 -1.90
C ASP A 2 -7.10 -9.36 -1.17
N ILE A 3 -8.10 -8.48 -1.21
CA ILE A 3 -8.03 -7.20 -0.51
C ILE A 3 -9.11 -7.18 0.57
N VAL A 4 -8.68 -6.88 1.79
CA VAL A 4 -9.56 -6.75 2.96
C VAL A 4 -9.65 -5.28 3.35
N TYR A 5 -10.88 -4.83 3.58
CA TYR A 5 -11.14 -3.50 4.10
C TYR A 5 -11.41 -3.56 5.59
N GLN A 6 -10.81 -2.66 6.34
CA GLN A 6 -11.11 -2.46 7.74
C GLN A 6 -11.43 -0.97 7.95
N SER A 7 -12.54 -0.71 8.62
CA SER A 7 -12.96 0.65 8.92
C SER A 7 -13.22 0.75 10.42
N HIS A 8 -12.58 1.73 11.05
CA HIS A 8 -12.71 1.95 12.49
C HIS A 8 -13.27 3.35 12.73
N HIS A 9 -14.52 3.39 13.20
CA HIS A 9 -15.26 4.65 13.43
C HIS A 9 -15.19 5.61 12.25
N ALA A 10 -15.27 5.08 11.03
CA ALA A 10 -15.10 5.88 9.84
C ALA A 10 -16.20 5.61 8.82
N THR A 11 -16.71 6.67 8.21
CA THR A 11 -17.56 6.60 7.03
C THR A 11 -16.71 7.00 5.84
N VAL A 12 -16.41 6.02 4.98
CA VAL A 12 -15.54 6.21 3.84
C VAL A 12 -16.37 6.32 2.56
N PRO A 13 -16.20 7.39 1.77
CA PRO A 13 -16.87 7.48 0.48
C PRO A 13 -16.51 6.30 -0.40
N GLU A 14 -17.49 5.74 -1.09
CA GLU A 14 -17.30 4.57 -1.94
C GLU A 14 -16.22 4.81 -3.00
N ARG A 15 -16.19 6.00 -3.58
CA ARG A 15 -15.17 6.37 -4.56
C ARG A 15 -13.76 6.22 -4.00
N VAL A 16 -13.55 6.64 -2.76
CA VAL A 16 -12.23 6.52 -2.10
C VAL A 16 -11.89 5.04 -1.90
N ARG A 17 -12.84 4.23 -1.45
CA ARG A 17 -12.64 2.78 -1.29
C ARG A 17 -12.24 2.11 -2.61
N LEU A 18 -12.97 2.41 -3.67
CA LEU A 18 -12.69 1.86 -5.00
C LEU A 18 -11.32 2.29 -5.53
N ASN A 19 -10.98 3.56 -5.36
CA ASN A 19 -9.67 4.06 -5.76
C ASN A 19 -8.54 3.39 -4.98
N ALA A 20 -8.73 3.20 -3.67
CA ALA A 20 -7.76 2.51 -2.84
C ALA A 20 -7.54 1.07 -3.31
N SER A 21 -8.61 0.35 -3.57
CA SER A 21 -8.55 -1.03 -4.04
C SER A 21 -7.83 -1.16 -5.38
N ARG A 22 -8.21 -0.34 -6.35
CA ARG A 22 -7.59 -0.35 -7.69
C ARG A 22 -6.12 0.00 -7.64
N ALA A 23 -5.77 1.02 -6.85
CA ALA A 23 -4.38 1.44 -6.69
C ALA A 23 -3.54 0.36 -6.02
N LEU A 24 -4.07 -0.26 -4.96
CA LEU A 24 -3.36 -1.32 -4.25
C LEU A 24 -3.14 -2.55 -5.13
N GLU A 25 -4.14 -2.95 -5.91
CA GLU A 25 -3.97 -4.04 -6.88
C GLU A 25 -2.88 -3.74 -7.90
N ARG A 26 -2.89 -2.53 -8.45
CA ARG A 26 -1.86 -2.11 -9.41
C ARG A 26 -0.47 -2.13 -8.81
N LEU A 27 -0.31 -1.61 -7.59
CA LEU A 27 0.98 -1.63 -6.90
C LEU A 27 1.40 -3.05 -6.53
N GLY A 28 0.44 -3.90 -6.18
CA GLY A 28 0.69 -5.31 -5.86
C GLY A 28 1.33 -6.08 -7.00
N LEU A 29 1.04 -5.71 -8.26
CA LEU A 29 1.65 -6.36 -9.42
C LEU A 29 3.17 -6.17 -9.48
N ARG A 30 3.71 -5.21 -8.74
CA ARG A 30 5.15 -4.96 -8.66
C ARG A 30 5.86 -5.89 -7.68
N LEU A 31 5.12 -6.62 -6.86
CA LEU A 31 5.67 -7.65 -5.99
C LEU A 31 5.62 -9.02 -6.67
N THR A 32 6.60 -9.86 -6.35
CA THR A 32 6.56 -11.25 -6.78
C THR A 32 5.50 -11.99 -5.97
N ARG A 33 4.51 -12.55 -6.65
CA ARG A 33 3.41 -13.33 -6.05
C ARG A 33 2.71 -12.56 -4.91
N PRO A 34 2.00 -11.47 -5.21
CA PRO A 34 1.23 -10.77 -4.20
C PRO A 34 0.15 -11.69 -3.64
N VAL A 35 0.08 -11.80 -2.31
CA VAL A 35 -0.83 -12.71 -1.62
C VAL A 35 -2.07 -11.97 -1.17
N SER A 36 -1.90 -10.82 -0.52
CA SER A 36 -3.01 -10.07 0.04
C SER A 36 -2.70 -8.59 0.20
N GLY A 37 -3.76 -7.82 0.28
CA GLY A 37 -3.70 -6.41 0.63
C GLY A 37 -4.71 -6.11 1.74
N VAL A 38 -4.38 -5.15 2.59
CA VAL A 38 -5.29 -4.66 3.62
C VAL A 38 -5.35 -3.14 3.51
N ILE A 39 -6.55 -2.61 3.56
CA ILE A 39 -6.78 -1.17 3.56
C ILE A 39 -7.53 -0.84 4.83
N ARG A 40 -6.93 -0.02 5.69
CA ARG A 40 -7.54 0.41 6.95
C ARG A 40 -7.83 1.89 6.88
N PHE A 41 -9.08 2.23 7.24
CA PHE A 41 -9.55 3.60 7.32
C PHE A 41 -9.89 3.92 8.77
N GLU A 42 -9.41 5.05 9.26
CA GLU A 42 -9.65 5.48 10.63
C GLU A 42 -9.93 6.98 10.68
N GLU A 43 -10.92 7.37 11.49
CA GLU A 43 -11.14 8.75 11.86
C GLU A 43 -10.60 8.97 13.27
N ASP A 44 -9.70 9.94 13.41
CA ASP A 44 -9.11 10.32 14.68
C ASP A 44 -9.30 11.82 14.86
N GLY A 45 -10.36 12.20 15.56
CA GLY A 45 -10.73 13.60 15.72
C GLY A 45 -11.00 14.26 14.36
N ARG A 46 -10.22 15.31 14.05
CA ARG A 46 -10.35 16.04 12.78
C ARG A 46 -9.53 15.43 11.65
N MET A 47 -8.71 14.42 11.98
CA MET A 47 -7.84 13.81 11.01
C MET A 47 -8.41 12.49 10.52
N ARG A 48 -8.08 12.17 9.29
CA ARG A 48 -8.36 10.87 8.66
C ARG A 48 -7.05 10.17 8.41
N ARG A 49 -7.00 8.88 8.71
CA ARG A 49 -5.82 8.06 8.49
C ARG A 49 -6.15 6.90 7.56
N VAL A 50 -5.27 6.64 6.63
CA VAL A 50 -5.33 5.47 5.75
C VAL A 50 -4.05 4.69 5.95
N GLU A 51 -4.17 3.41 6.21
CA GLU A 51 -3.05 2.49 6.27
C GLU A 51 -3.23 1.44 5.19
N LEU A 52 -2.18 1.22 4.42
CA LEU A 52 -2.12 0.22 3.36
C LEU A 52 -1.11 -0.84 3.73
N GLU A 53 -1.50 -2.09 3.61
CA GLU A 53 -0.61 -3.22 3.82
C GLU A 53 -0.63 -4.10 2.57
N LEU A 54 0.55 -4.44 2.10
CA LEU A 54 0.72 -5.29 0.92
C LEU A 54 1.64 -6.43 1.28
N VAL A 55 1.15 -7.65 1.13
CA VAL A 55 1.88 -8.87 1.47
C VAL A 55 2.17 -9.63 0.20
N GLY A 56 3.44 -9.85 -0.04
CA GLY A 56 3.93 -10.73 -1.09
C GLY A 56 4.78 -11.84 -0.47
N ARG A 57 5.34 -12.70 -1.29
CA ARG A 57 6.19 -13.78 -0.80
C ARG A 57 7.47 -13.22 -0.18
N GLY A 58 7.63 -13.45 1.13
CA GLY A 58 8.80 -13.00 1.88
C GLY A 58 8.86 -11.50 2.14
N ARG A 59 7.77 -10.74 1.86
CA ARG A 59 7.74 -9.31 2.09
C ARG A 59 6.40 -8.85 2.61
N ARG A 60 6.46 -7.91 3.54
CA ARG A 60 5.30 -7.18 4.04
C ARG A 60 5.63 -5.70 4.02
N LEU A 61 4.84 -4.94 3.27
CA LEU A 61 4.99 -3.50 3.18
C LEU A 61 3.79 -2.83 3.83
N VAL A 62 4.06 -1.84 4.66
CA VAL A 62 3.02 -1.06 5.33
C VAL A 62 3.32 0.42 5.12
N ALA A 63 2.31 1.17 4.71
CA ALA A 63 2.42 2.60 4.52
C ALA A 63 1.17 3.28 5.04
N GLU A 64 1.31 4.45 5.62
CA GLU A 64 0.18 5.23 6.08
C GLU A 64 0.23 6.66 5.59
N GLY A 65 -0.93 7.27 5.55
CA GLY A 65 -1.09 8.68 5.25
C GLY A 65 -2.19 9.29 6.09
N THR A 66 -2.08 10.57 6.36
CA THR A 66 -3.05 11.32 7.13
C THR A 66 -3.48 12.57 6.38
N GLY A 67 -4.66 13.06 6.69
CA GLY A 67 -5.19 14.28 6.12
C GLY A 67 -6.54 14.61 6.73
N ARG A 68 -7.11 15.74 6.37
CA ARG A 68 -8.44 16.12 6.82
C ARG A 68 -9.55 15.31 6.18
N TYR A 69 -9.27 14.73 5.02
CA TYR A 69 -10.19 13.92 4.24
C TYR A 69 -9.51 12.64 3.83
N PHE A 70 -10.30 11.60 3.56
CA PHE A 70 -9.74 10.30 3.15
C PHE A 70 -9.05 10.34 1.80
N GLY A 71 -9.48 11.19 0.86
CA GLY A 71 -8.81 11.33 -0.43
C GLY A 71 -7.33 11.71 -0.30
N PRO A 72 -7.01 12.85 0.32
CA PRO A 72 -5.62 13.24 0.58
C PRO A 72 -4.85 12.24 1.45
N ALA A 73 -5.48 11.66 2.48
CA ALA A 73 -4.85 10.64 3.32
C ALA A 73 -4.47 9.40 2.50
N LEU A 74 -5.36 8.95 1.62
CA LEU A 74 -5.08 7.84 0.71
C LEU A 74 -3.93 8.18 -0.25
N ALA A 75 -3.94 9.38 -0.82
CA ALA A 75 -2.88 9.81 -1.75
C ALA A 75 -1.51 9.78 -1.06
N ALA A 76 -1.43 10.24 0.19
CA ALA A 76 -0.19 10.21 0.96
C ALA A 76 0.25 8.77 1.25
N ALA A 77 -0.67 7.90 1.67
CA ALA A 77 -0.37 6.49 1.92
C ALA A 77 0.14 5.78 0.66
N LEU A 78 -0.49 6.03 -0.49
CA LEU A 78 -0.08 5.46 -1.77
C LEU A 78 1.32 5.94 -2.18
N ALA A 79 1.62 7.22 -1.99
CA ALA A 79 2.93 7.77 -2.30
C ALA A 79 4.03 7.10 -1.45
N HIS A 80 3.76 6.89 -0.16
CA HIS A 80 4.69 6.21 0.74
C HIS A 80 4.90 4.75 0.35
N LEU A 81 3.82 4.05 0.01
CA LEU A 81 3.90 2.65 -0.44
C LEU A 81 4.68 2.53 -1.74
N GLU A 82 4.42 3.41 -2.69
CA GLU A 82 5.13 3.44 -3.95
C GLU A 82 6.64 3.68 -3.76
N ALA A 83 7.01 4.56 -2.84
CA ALA A 83 8.41 4.79 -2.49
C ALA A 83 9.08 3.53 -1.93
N GLN A 84 8.37 2.77 -1.09
CA GLN A 84 8.87 1.49 -0.57
C GLN A 84 9.06 0.47 -1.70
N LEU A 85 8.10 0.38 -2.62
CA LEU A 85 8.19 -0.53 -3.77
C LEU A 85 9.37 -0.20 -4.69
N ARG A 86 9.66 1.08 -4.89
CA ARG A 86 10.84 1.50 -5.68
C ARG A 86 12.13 1.00 -5.03
N ARG A 87 12.24 1.08 -3.71
CA ARG A 87 13.42 0.58 -2.98
C ARG A 87 13.56 -0.93 -3.12
N VAL A 88 12.47 -1.67 -3.02
CA VAL A 88 12.45 -3.12 -3.23
C VAL A 88 12.91 -3.46 -4.66
N GLY A 89 12.39 -2.75 -5.66
CA GLY A 89 12.79 -2.94 -7.06
C GLY A 89 14.28 -2.70 -7.28
N ARG A 90 14.84 -1.65 -6.68
CA ARG A 90 16.28 -1.36 -6.76
C ARG A 90 17.14 -2.45 -6.12
N LEU A 91 16.71 -2.97 -4.97
CA LEU A 91 17.42 -4.07 -4.32
C LEU A 91 17.41 -5.34 -5.18
N ASN A 92 16.29 -5.65 -5.80
CA ASN A 92 16.16 -6.80 -6.69
C ASN A 92 17.06 -6.65 -7.93
N VAL A 93 17.13 -5.46 -8.52
CA VAL A 93 18.01 -5.17 -9.64
C VAL A 93 19.48 -5.32 -9.23
N ARG A 94 19.86 -4.83 -8.06
CA ARG A 94 21.23 -5.00 -7.55
C ARG A 94 21.60 -6.46 -7.36
N ARG A 95 20.68 -7.27 -6.83
CA ARG A 95 20.89 -8.70 -6.65
C ARG A 95 21.06 -9.43 -7.99
N ALA A 96 20.24 -9.07 -8.99
CA ALA A 96 20.31 -9.64 -10.32
C ALA A 96 21.62 -9.26 -11.06
N ARG A 97 22.21 -8.12 -10.73
CA ARG A 97 23.46 -7.63 -11.33
C ARG A 97 24.73 -8.10 -10.62
N ARG A 98 24.61 -8.78 -9.49
CA ARG A 98 25.79 -9.33 -8.82
C ARG A 98 26.46 -10.35 -9.74
N PRO A 99 27.78 -10.23 -9.99
CA PRO A 99 28.47 -11.21 -10.78
C PRO A 99 28.40 -12.56 -10.08
N VAL A 100 27.98 -13.58 -10.83
CA VAL A 100 28.00 -14.95 -10.35
C VAL A 100 29.48 -15.37 -10.30
N ARG A 101 29.99 -15.61 -9.13
CA ARG A 101 31.31 -16.22 -8.99
C ARG A 101 31.19 -17.67 -9.39
N ALA A 102 31.91 -17.99 -10.44
CA ALA A 102 32.05 -19.38 -10.86
C ALA A 102 32.75 -20.19 -9.79
#